data_8bc286f81f80cfe85bb194aba0e9a749
#
_entry.id   8bc286f81f80cfe85bb194aba0e9a749
#
_cell.length_a   1.000
_cell.length_b   1.000
_cell.length_c   1.000
_cell.angle_alpha   90.00
_cell.angle_beta   90.00
_cell.angle_gamma   90.00
#
_symmetry.space_group_name_H-M   'P 1'
#
loop_
_entity.id
_entity.type
_entity.pdbx_description
1 polymer ?
#
loop_
_entity_poly.entity_id
_entity_poly.type
_entity_poly.pdbx_seq_one_letter_code
_entity_poly.pdbx_strand_id
1 'polypeptide(L)'
;MDNNSDRTATCDIDLSRHFYSLHSELGIGEIPLRSLSHRKSLIFDPESTIRETLIALNQAGIDAGLVAKNTDIPLGIVTLRNLLDAITIQGGSLDDPVISFMTAGTVNLPVDAPAHRAKVLMTRSRLNHLLLTEADGRFHNLLSQSDIPGFREGGADELADTINAEKEIDGIASAANEVRKRGAELFAGGMGVEALCQWMSGLNDLIGMRVIERIAEQFDLPPVSWCWIVFGSEGRLEQTFSTDQDNGLIFQPVKEEDAETTRQAFLPFALAVNKALDLCGFDFCKGNIMASNPELCLSVKEWQDKFSQWMATPDPEAILNSTIFFDFRPLCGQEELVDELRSWLLPQPAQHTRFLYGLSAQALTCAPASGFMGKFVYDGGKDFPHTIDLKVHGSRPVVDAARIWSLKHQSWATNTADRLRSVAAAMKRSLSETAAAVEAFDCIQRIRIHGQLSCSEYSNPNRVDPKQLNDLQKLMLKEAFNQAKSLQLRLRQEFDL
;
A
#
# COMPACT_ATOMS: atom_id res chain seq x y z
N MET A 1 -7.75 35.91 -26.08
CA MET A 1 -6.48 36.14 -25.35
C MET A 1 -6.74 35.71 -23.92
N ASP A 2 -6.73 34.44 -23.67
CA ASP A 2 -6.93 33.90 -22.33
C ASP A 2 -5.90 32.79 -22.13
N ASN A 3 -5.02 33.06 -21.17
CA ASN A 3 -3.98 32.17 -20.69
C ASN A 3 -4.64 31.00 -19.95
N ASN A 4 -4.63 29.85 -20.55
CA ASN A 4 -4.88 28.58 -19.88
C ASN A 4 -3.54 28.11 -19.32
N SER A 5 -3.27 28.46 -18.07
CA SER A 5 -2.09 27.96 -17.35
C SER A 5 -2.39 26.56 -16.84
N ASP A 6 -1.70 25.60 -17.42
CA ASP A 6 -1.54 24.23 -16.90
C ASP A 6 -1.30 24.26 -15.37
N ARG A 7 -2.30 23.82 -14.64
CA ARG A 7 -2.14 23.41 -13.23
C ARG A 7 -1.89 21.90 -13.20
N THR A 8 -0.65 21.52 -13.39
CA THR A 8 -0.19 20.24 -12.84
C THR A 8 -0.30 20.35 -11.34
N ALA A 9 -1.32 19.71 -10.76
CA ALA A 9 -1.49 19.61 -9.32
C ALA A 9 -0.35 18.76 -8.76
N THR A 10 0.69 19.39 -8.25
CA THR A 10 1.71 18.75 -7.41
C THR A 10 1.04 18.40 -6.09
N CYS A 11 0.92 17.11 -5.82
CA CYS A 11 0.35 16.57 -4.59
C CYS A 11 1.36 16.76 -3.46
N ASP A 12 1.18 17.79 -2.62
CA ASP A 12 1.88 17.94 -1.35
C ASP A 12 1.29 16.94 -0.34
N ILE A 13 1.92 15.77 -0.21
CA ILE A 13 1.53 14.79 0.80
C ILE A 13 2.26 15.10 2.10
N ASP A 14 1.63 15.86 2.99
CA ASP A 14 2.07 15.99 4.38
C ASP A 14 1.62 14.76 5.20
N LEU A 15 2.35 13.67 5.05
CA LEU A 15 2.15 12.43 5.82
C LEU A 15 2.72 12.52 7.25
N SER A 16 3.26 13.69 7.66
CA SER A 16 4.19 13.75 8.78
C SER A 16 3.56 13.97 10.17
N ARG A 17 2.33 14.43 10.30
CA ARG A 17 1.88 14.98 11.59
C ARG A 17 1.38 14.01 12.65
N HIS A 18 1.07 12.75 12.32
CA HIS A 18 0.46 11.83 13.32
C HIS A 18 1.13 10.47 13.49
N PHE A 19 2.21 10.17 12.78
CA PHE A 19 2.75 8.80 12.74
C PHE A 19 3.83 8.46 13.77
N TYR A 20 4.47 9.41 14.47
CA TYR A 20 5.83 9.19 14.94
C TYR A 20 6.15 9.38 16.42
N SER A 21 5.19 9.51 17.30
CA SER A 21 5.53 9.70 18.73
C SER A 21 5.87 8.44 19.54
N LEU A 22 5.87 7.23 18.93
CA LEU A 22 5.94 5.99 19.71
C LEU A 22 6.87 4.87 19.20
N HIS A 23 7.78 5.08 18.23
CA HIS A 23 8.42 3.93 17.56
C HIS A 23 9.95 3.91 17.55
N SER A 24 10.64 4.38 18.58
CA SER A 24 12.11 4.32 18.65
C SER A 24 12.70 2.99 19.16
N GLU A 25 11.92 1.93 19.40
CA GLU A 25 12.44 0.71 20.06
C GLU A 25 12.16 -0.62 19.32
N LEU A 26 11.84 -0.65 18.04
CA LEU A 26 11.49 -1.89 17.34
C LEU A 26 12.53 -2.29 16.29
N GLY A 27 13.65 -2.85 16.76
CA GLY A 27 14.55 -3.60 15.89
C GLY A 27 14.13 -5.06 15.84
N ILE A 28 13.93 -5.60 14.68
CA ILE A 28 14.32 -6.89 14.06
C ILE A 28 13.43 -7.09 12.83
N GLY A 29 13.98 -6.87 11.65
CA GLY A 29 13.37 -7.23 10.36
C GLY A 29 13.29 -6.10 9.35
N GLU A 30 13.25 -4.83 9.73
CA GLU A 30 13.18 -3.71 8.78
C GLU A 30 14.30 -2.70 9.05
N ILE A 31 15.07 -2.45 8.00
CA ILE A 31 16.15 -1.45 8.05
C ILE A 31 15.48 -0.07 8.09
N PRO A 32 15.62 0.71 9.18
CA PRO A 32 15.10 2.07 9.20
C PRO A 32 15.89 2.95 8.23
N LEU A 33 15.22 3.92 7.60
CA LEU A 33 15.87 4.82 6.64
C LEU A 33 17.05 5.57 7.24
N ARG A 34 17.03 5.84 8.55
CA ARG A 34 18.15 6.42 9.29
C ARG A 34 19.46 5.64 9.10
N SER A 35 19.40 4.31 9.04
CA SER A 35 20.59 3.47 8.86
C SER A 35 21.06 3.35 7.41
N LEU A 36 20.28 3.83 6.45
CA LEU A 36 20.64 3.86 5.03
C LEU A 36 21.17 5.23 4.59
N SER A 37 20.90 6.26 5.38
CA SER A 37 21.21 7.65 5.07
C SER A 37 22.64 8.01 5.51
N HIS A 38 23.66 7.37 4.89
CA HIS A 38 25.06 7.59 5.26
C HIS A 38 25.75 8.75 4.54
N ARG A 39 25.23 9.15 3.39
CA ARG A 39 25.83 10.25 2.60
C ARG A 39 25.26 11.58 3.06
N LYS A 40 26.13 12.55 3.31
CA LYS A 40 25.71 13.88 3.65
C LYS A 40 25.18 14.60 2.41
N SER A 41 23.93 15.06 2.44
CA SER A 41 23.34 15.82 1.34
C SER A 41 24.03 17.16 1.15
N LEU A 42 24.22 17.57 -0.10
CA LEU A 42 24.61 18.95 -0.44
C LEU A 42 23.38 19.86 -0.38
N ILE A 43 23.58 21.04 0.18
CA ILE A 43 22.56 22.09 0.26
C ILE A 43 23.10 23.28 -0.55
N PHE A 44 22.31 23.74 -1.49
CA PHE A 44 22.63 24.87 -2.36
C PHE A 44 21.77 26.07 -2.00
N ASP A 45 22.39 27.24 -2.00
CA ASP A 45 21.64 28.49 -1.92
C ASP A 45 20.77 28.61 -3.18
N PRO A 46 19.54 29.13 -3.11
CA PRO A 46 18.66 29.32 -4.25
C PRO A 46 19.31 30.13 -5.41
N GLU A 47 20.20 31.05 -5.08
CA GLU A 47 20.93 31.89 -6.05
C GLU A 47 22.22 31.24 -6.55
N SER A 48 22.60 30.05 -6.08
CA SER A 48 23.75 29.30 -6.62
C SER A 48 23.53 29.06 -8.10
N THR A 49 24.58 29.18 -8.90
CA THR A 49 24.50 28.99 -10.36
C THR A 49 24.44 27.51 -10.72
N ILE A 50 23.87 27.18 -11.88
CA ILE A 50 23.90 25.83 -12.48
C ILE A 50 25.35 25.32 -12.50
N ARG A 51 26.32 26.14 -12.89
CA ARG A 51 27.76 25.82 -12.97
C ARG A 51 28.31 25.36 -11.61
N GLU A 52 28.09 26.18 -10.56
CA GLU A 52 28.56 25.87 -9.21
C GLU A 52 27.95 24.59 -8.69
N THR A 53 26.65 24.40 -8.91
CA THR A 53 25.90 23.22 -8.50
C THR A 53 26.41 21.96 -9.19
N LEU A 54 26.61 22.00 -10.53
CA LEU A 54 27.17 20.87 -11.29
C LEU A 54 28.58 20.48 -10.82
N ILE A 55 29.45 21.48 -10.56
CA ILE A 55 30.79 21.23 -10.04
C ILE A 55 30.73 20.55 -8.68
N ALA A 56 29.89 21.04 -7.77
CA ALA A 56 29.78 20.50 -6.42
C ALA A 56 29.19 19.07 -6.44
N LEU A 57 28.13 18.80 -7.21
CA LEU A 57 27.55 17.47 -7.36
C LEU A 57 28.57 16.47 -7.92
N ASN A 58 29.31 16.88 -8.97
CA ASN A 58 30.32 16.05 -9.58
C ASN A 58 31.48 15.74 -8.64
N GLN A 59 31.97 16.75 -7.87
CA GLN A 59 33.03 16.56 -6.90
C GLN A 59 32.62 15.64 -5.74
N ALA A 60 31.36 15.70 -5.33
CA ALA A 60 30.80 14.84 -4.28
C ALA A 60 30.41 13.43 -4.79
N GLY A 61 30.38 13.20 -6.10
CA GLY A 61 29.96 11.93 -6.69
C GLY A 61 28.49 11.60 -6.42
N ILE A 62 27.63 12.62 -6.36
CA ILE A 62 26.18 12.48 -6.13
C ILE A 62 25.42 13.16 -7.28
N ASP A 63 24.19 12.71 -7.50
CA ASP A 63 23.34 13.11 -8.62
C ASP A 63 22.22 14.09 -8.24
N ALA A 64 22.08 14.40 -6.94
CA ALA A 64 21.08 15.33 -6.45
C ALA A 64 21.53 16.09 -5.19
N GLY A 65 20.93 17.25 -4.97
CA GLY A 65 21.11 18.07 -3.78
C GLY A 65 19.85 18.88 -3.47
N LEU A 66 19.83 19.52 -2.33
CA LEU A 66 18.71 20.32 -1.85
C LEU A 66 18.95 21.80 -2.17
N VAL A 67 17.87 22.50 -2.44
CA VAL A 67 17.87 23.97 -2.54
C VAL A 67 17.17 24.53 -1.32
N ALA A 68 17.88 25.33 -0.51
CA ALA A 68 17.35 25.91 0.71
C ALA A 68 18.05 27.22 1.09
N LYS A 69 17.32 28.16 1.67
CA LYS A 69 17.91 29.39 2.26
C LYS A 69 18.54 29.15 3.62
N ASN A 70 18.07 28.15 4.34
CA ASN A 70 18.62 27.68 5.61
C ASN A 70 18.46 26.14 5.68
N THR A 71 19.04 25.52 6.68
CA THR A 71 19.06 24.05 6.81
C THR A 71 17.75 23.42 7.29
N ASP A 72 16.73 24.22 7.65
CA ASP A 72 15.56 23.70 8.33
C ASP A 72 14.44 23.24 7.40
N ILE A 73 14.19 24.00 6.31
CA ILE A 73 13.11 23.68 5.36
C ILE A 73 13.62 23.85 3.93
N PRO A 74 13.79 22.73 3.17
CA PRO A 74 14.15 22.79 1.76
C PRO A 74 13.04 23.41 0.90
N LEU A 75 13.43 24.19 -0.10
CA LEU A 75 12.52 24.74 -1.11
C LEU A 75 12.24 23.70 -2.20
N GLY A 76 13.22 22.82 -2.48
CA GLY A 76 13.11 21.79 -3.50
C GLY A 76 14.37 20.96 -3.62
N ILE A 77 14.35 20.06 -4.60
CA ILE A 77 15.45 19.16 -4.99
C ILE A 77 15.96 19.57 -6.37
N VAL A 78 17.27 19.67 -6.53
CA VAL A 78 17.92 19.80 -7.82
C VAL A 78 18.69 18.53 -8.16
N THR A 79 18.50 18.00 -9.37
CA THR A 79 19.18 16.78 -9.85
C THR A 79 20.03 17.10 -11.06
N LEU A 80 21.05 16.26 -11.35
CA LEU A 80 21.82 16.38 -12.60
C LEU A 80 20.92 16.39 -13.85
N ARG A 81 19.80 15.66 -13.81
CA ARG A 81 18.82 15.64 -14.91
C ARG A 81 18.12 17.00 -15.04
N ASN A 82 17.66 17.60 -13.93
CA ASN A 82 17.08 18.94 -13.98
C ASN A 82 18.03 19.96 -14.61
N LEU A 83 19.33 19.91 -14.21
CA LEU A 83 20.34 20.83 -14.72
C LEU A 83 20.69 20.57 -16.20
N LEU A 84 20.70 19.29 -16.62
CA LEU A 84 20.88 18.94 -18.02
C LEU A 84 19.72 19.44 -18.88
N ASP A 85 18.49 19.18 -18.44
CA ASP A 85 17.26 19.62 -19.13
C ASP A 85 17.19 21.16 -19.20
N ALA A 86 17.59 21.86 -18.13
CA ALA A 86 17.69 23.31 -18.09
C ALA A 86 18.55 23.86 -19.24
N ILE A 87 19.74 23.28 -19.42
CA ILE A 87 20.70 23.75 -20.42
C ILE A 87 20.32 23.31 -21.86
N THR A 88 19.87 22.02 -22.00
CA THR A 88 19.71 21.42 -23.32
C THR A 88 18.33 21.62 -23.93
N ILE A 89 17.29 21.73 -23.09
CA ILE A 89 15.90 21.79 -23.54
C ILE A 89 15.28 23.16 -23.26
N GLN A 90 15.53 23.75 -22.08
CA GLN A 90 14.90 25.00 -21.68
C GLN A 90 15.67 26.26 -22.05
N GLY A 91 16.88 26.08 -22.61
CA GLY A 91 17.72 27.19 -23.05
C GLY A 91 18.37 28.02 -21.95
N GLY A 92 18.47 27.44 -20.74
CA GLY A 92 19.10 28.06 -19.58
C GLY A 92 20.62 28.21 -19.76
N SER A 93 21.17 29.20 -19.08
CA SER A 93 22.61 29.48 -19.01
C SER A 93 23.24 28.79 -17.80
N LEU A 94 24.52 28.44 -17.90
CA LEU A 94 25.29 27.94 -16.76
C LEU A 94 25.37 28.93 -15.58
N ASP A 95 25.10 30.20 -15.84
CA ASP A 95 25.15 31.29 -14.86
C ASP A 95 23.74 31.59 -14.26
N ASP A 96 22.71 30.87 -14.69
CA ASP A 96 21.35 30.99 -14.12
C ASP A 96 21.25 30.37 -12.73
N PRO A 97 20.38 30.91 -11.84
CA PRO A 97 20.21 30.40 -10.48
C PRO A 97 19.42 29.07 -10.46
N VAL A 98 19.84 28.14 -9.60
CA VAL A 98 19.25 26.78 -9.52
C VAL A 98 17.80 26.76 -9.07
N ILE A 99 17.33 27.78 -8.36
CA ILE A 99 15.92 27.87 -7.93
C ILE A 99 14.95 27.82 -9.12
N SER A 100 15.37 28.29 -10.29
CA SER A 100 14.56 28.31 -11.51
C SER A 100 14.33 26.93 -12.13
N PHE A 101 15.14 25.94 -11.76
CA PHE A 101 15.16 24.62 -12.37
C PHE A 101 15.03 23.47 -11.36
N MET A 102 14.89 23.78 -10.07
CA MET A 102 14.64 22.76 -9.06
C MET A 102 13.22 22.19 -9.20
N THR A 103 13.03 20.96 -8.73
CA THR A 103 11.70 20.41 -8.48
C THR A 103 11.20 20.92 -7.13
N ALA A 104 10.15 21.73 -7.15
CA ALA A 104 9.46 22.18 -5.95
C ALA A 104 8.49 21.10 -5.45
N GLY A 105 8.13 21.12 -4.14
CA GLY A 105 7.22 20.14 -3.56
C GLY A 105 7.93 18.79 -3.33
N THR A 106 8.64 18.66 -2.24
CA THR A 106 9.40 17.44 -1.92
C THR A 106 8.51 16.42 -1.24
N VAL A 107 8.43 15.21 -1.80
CA VAL A 107 7.85 14.05 -1.11
C VAL A 107 8.82 13.64 -0.01
N ASN A 108 8.33 13.53 1.23
CA ASN A 108 9.15 13.22 2.38
C ASN A 108 8.69 11.96 3.12
N LEU A 109 9.62 11.34 3.83
CA LEU A 109 9.37 10.27 4.78
C LEU A 109 10.14 10.56 6.07
N PRO A 110 9.59 10.18 7.23
CA PRO A 110 10.36 10.22 8.46
C PRO A 110 11.56 9.29 8.39
N VAL A 111 12.64 9.73 8.97
CA VAL A 111 13.92 9.01 8.98
C VAL A 111 13.83 7.64 9.67
N ASP A 112 12.88 7.44 10.57
CA ASP A 112 12.64 6.16 11.25
C ASP A 112 11.63 5.26 10.50
N ALA A 113 11.13 5.69 9.33
CA ALA A 113 10.32 4.84 8.48
C ALA A 113 11.13 3.65 7.94
N PRO A 114 10.51 2.48 7.73
CA PRO A 114 11.19 1.33 7.17
C PRO A 114 11.52 1.51 5.67
N ALA A 115 12.63 0.92 5.22
CA ALA A 115 13.16 1.07 3.86
C ALA A 115 12.17 0.68 2.76
N HIS A 116 11.31 -0.30 3.01
CA HIS A 116 10.31 -0.72 2.04
C HIS A 116 9.30 0.39 1.70
N ARG A 117 8.95 1.26 2.67
CA ARG A 117 8.07 2.41 2.40
C ARG A 117 8.68 3.38 1.41
N ALA A 118 9.99 3.62 1.52
CA ALA A 118 10.69 4.43 0.54
C ALA A 118 10.66 3.77 -0.84
N LYS A 119 10.86 2.44 -0.92
CA LYS A 119 10.76 1.70 -2.19
C LYS A 119 9.39 1.88 -2.85
N VAL A 120 8.31 1.60 -2.11
CA VAL A 120 6.93 1.73 -2.62
C VAL A 120 6.65 3.16 -3.07
N LEU A 121 7.01 4.14 -2.24
CA LEU A 121 6.75 5.55 -2.53
C LEU A 121 7.55 6.04 -3.74
N MET A 122 8.83 5.70 -3.82
CA MET A 122 9.69 6.05 -4.97
C MET A 122 9.19 5.41 -6.26
N THR A 123 8.80 4.13 -6.22
CA THR A 123 8.27 3.41 -7.38
C THR A 123 6.94 4.02 -7.83
N ARG A 124 5.99 4.18 -6.91
CA ARG A 124 4.66 4.73 -7.18
C ARG A 124 4.71 6.17 -7.72
N SER A 125 5.54 7.02 -7.11
CA SER A 125 5.63 8.44 -7.46
C SER A 125 6.73 8.75 -8.47
N ARG A 126 7.40 7.72 -9.03
CA ARG A 126 8.51 7.85 -10.00
C ARG A 126 9.65 8.75 -9.50
N LEU A 127 9.96 8.63 -8.22
CA LEU A 127 10.96 9.46 -7.58
C LEU A 127 12.28 8.71 -7.44
N ASN A 128 13.38 9.32 -7.87
CA ASN A 128 14.72 8.80 -7.63
C ASN A 128 15.28 9.22 -6.27
N HIS A 129 14.67 10.24 -5.65
CA HIS A 129 15.10 10.80 -4.40
C HIS A 129 13.91 11.10 -3.49
N LEU A 130 14.07 10.88 -2.19
CA LEU A 130 13.11 11.24 -1.14
C LEU A 130 13.79 12.09 -0.09
N LEU A 131 13.06 13.07 0.43
CA LEU A 131 13.47 13.84 1.58
C LEU A 131 13.22 13.03 2.87
N LEU A 132 14.22 12.93 3.73
CA LEU A 132 14.06 12.36 5.07
C LEU A 132 13.90 13.47 6.10
N THR A 133 12.92 13.33 6.99
CA THR A 133 12.63 14.29 8.03
C THR A 133 12.74 13.68 9.42
N GLU A 134 13.13 14.48 10.40
CA GLU A 134 13.04 14.13 11.82
C GLU A 134 11.57 14.17 12.30
N ALA A 135 11.32 13.64 13.49
CA ALA A 135 9.97 13.60 14.07
C ALA A 135 9.34 15.01 14.29
N ASP A 136 10.17 16.04 14.37
CA ASP A 136 9.74 17.44 14.48
C ASP A 136 9.56 18.14 13.12
N GLY A 137 9.67 17.38 12.01
CA GLY A 137 9.50 17.87 10.63
C GLY A 137 10.75 18.55 10.04
N ARG A 138 11.86 18.67 10.80
CA ARG A 138 13.10 19.22 10.26
C ARG A 138 13.75 18.26 9.28
N PHE A 139 14.45 18.83 8.31
CA PHE A 139 15.23 18.07 7.34
C PHE A 139 16.31 17.23 8.03
N HIS A 140 16.39 15.96 7.67
CA HIS A 140 17.45 15.04 8.08
C HIS A 140 18.45 14.79 6.95
N ASN A 141 18.00 14.25 5.82
CA ASN A 141 18.87 13.91 4.69
C ASN A 141 18.06 13.67 3.40
N LEU A 142 18.74 13.59 2.26
CA LEU A 142 18.20 13.16 0.98
C LEU A 142 18.56 11.69 0.77
N LEU A 143 17.58 10.85 0.51
CA LEU A 143 17.73 9.43 0.22
C LEU A 143 17.61 9.21 -1.29
N SER A 144 18.60 8.54 -1.87
CA SER A 144 18.55 8.07 -3.26
C SER A 144 18.03 6.63 -3.34
N GLN A 145 17.44 6.24 -4.46
CA GLN A 145 17.12 4.83 -4.75
C GLN A 145 18.36 3.93 -4.56
N SER A 146 19.55 4.40 -4.94
CA SER A 146 20.80 3.65 -4.82
C SER A 146 21.24 3.40 -3.37
N ASP A 147 20.71 4.13 -2.41
CA ASP A 147 21.03 3.95 -0.98
C ASP A 147 20.20 2.82 -0.35
N ILE A 148 19.12 2.39 -1.03
CA ILE A 148 18.23 1.35 -0.52
C ILE A 148 18.69 -0.02 -1.04
N PRO A 149 19.14 -0.95 -0.15
CA PRO A 149 19.55 -2.29 -0.55
C PRO A 149 18.44 -3.01 -1.32
N GLY A 150 18.81 -3.65 -2.46
CA GLY A 150 17.86 -4.39 -3.27
C GLY A 150 16.77 -3.54 -3.93
N PHE A 151 16.94 -2.20 -4.04
CA PHE A 151 15.98 -1.36 -4.77
C PHE A 151 15.93 -1.77 -6.24
N ARG A 152 17.09 -2.02 -6.85
CA ARG A 152 17.22 -2.48 -8.25
C ARG A 152 17.12 -3.98 -8.43
N GLU A 153 17.02 -4.74 -7.32
CA GLU A 153 16.83 -6.18 -7.39
C GLU A 153 15.42 -6.47 -7.93
N GLY A 154 15.34 -7.28 -8.97
CA GLY A 154 14.07 -7.70 -9.54
C GLY A 154 13.57 -6.87 -10.73
N GLY A 155 14.31 -5.85 -11.22
CA GLY A 155 13.95 -5.10 -12.43
C GLY A 155 12.66 -4.28 -12.28
N ALA A 156 12.34 -3.81 -11.05
CA ALA A 156 11.15 -3.01 -10.80
C ALA A 156 11.15 -1.71 -11.61
N ASP A 157 12.30 -1.04 -11.71
CA ASP A 157 12.43 0.22 -12.45
C ASP A 157 12.15 0.03 -13.94
N GLU A 158 12.70 -1.04 -14.55
CA GLU A 158 12.48 -1.36 -15.97
C GLU A 158 11.02 -1.70 -16.26
N LEU A 159 10.37 -2.46 -15.38
CA LEU A 159 8.95 -2.77 -15.49
C LEU A 159 8.09 -1.51 -15.27
N ALA A 160 8.44 -0.67 -14.31
CA ALA A 160 7.75 0.59 -14.06
C ALA A 160 7.85 1.53 -15.28
N ASP A 161 9.03 1.65 -15.88
CA ASP A 161 9.23 2.44 -17.10
C ASP A 161 8.41 1.87 -18.27
N THR A 162 8.36 0.55 -18.42
CA THR A 162 7.54 -0.13 -19.43
C THR A 162 6.06 0.17 -19.23
N ILE A 163 5.52 -0.03 -18.02
CA ILE A 163 4.11 0.24 -17.69
C ILE A 163 3.76 1.70 -17.99
N ASN A 164 4.66 2.62 -17.63
CA ASN A 164 4.46 4.05 -17.80
C ASN A 164 4.49 4.49 -19.27
N ALA A 165 5.27 3.81 -20.10
CA ALA A 165 5.38 4.12 -21.52
C ALA A 165 4.18 3.61 -22.32
N GLU A 166 3.44 2.61 -21.82
CA GLU A 166 2.32 2.02 -22.53
C GLU A 166 1.15 2.98 -22.67
N LYS A 167 0.58 2.99 -23.88
CA LYS A 167 -0.56 3.86 -24.24
C LYS A 167 -1.86 3.09 -24.41
N GLU A 168 -1.76 1.81 -24.75
CA GLU A 168 -2.91 0.94 -25.01
C GLU A 168 -3.09 -0.06 -23.87
N ILE A 169 -4.34 -0.42 -23.59
CA ILE A 169 -4.67 -1.35 -22.50
C ILE A 169 -4.02 -2.73 -22.71
N ASP A 170 -3.94 -3.22 -23.97
CA ASP A 170 -3.29 -4.49 -24.28
C ASP A 170 -1.79 -4.49 -23.93
N GLY A 171 -1.10 -3.36 -24.11
CA GLY A 171 0.30 -3.18 -23.72
C GLY A 171 0.44 -3.20 -22.19
N ILE A 172 -0.45 -2.51 -21.46
CA ILE A 172 -0.49 -2.55 -19.99
C ILE A 172 -0.78 -3.97 -19.50
N ALA A 173 -1.70 -4.72 -20.12
CA ALA A 173 -2.00 -6.11 -19.79
C ALA A 173 -0.77 -7.02 -20.01
N SER A 174 -0.02 -6.80 -21.07
CA SER A 174 1.23 -7.52 -21.35
C SER A 174 2.29 -7.24 -20.25
N ALA A 175 2.43 -5.98 -19.84
CA ALA A 175 3.33 -5.59 -18.75
C ALA A 175 2.89 -6.21 -17.41
N ALA A 176 1.58 -6.29 -17.14
CA ALA A 176 1.03 -6.94 -15.95
C ALA A 176 1.39 -8.44 -15.90
N ASN A 177 1.37 -9.13 -17.05
CA ASN A 177 1.81 -10.52 -17.14
C ASN A 177 3.31 -10.68 -16.87
N GLU A 178 4.14 -9.75 -17.37
CA GLU A 178 5.58 -9.77 -17.08
C GLU A 178 5.88 -9.50 -15.59
N VAL A 179 5.12 -8.62 -14.93
CA VAL A 179 5.20 -8.43 -13.47
C VAL A 179 4.94 -9.75 -12.73
N ARG A 180 3.89 -10.49 -13.09
CA ARG A 180 3.58 -11.79 -12.46
C ARG A 180 4.68 -12.83 -12.70
N LYS A 181 5.19 -12.92 -13.93
CA LYS A 181 6.29 -13.82 -14.28
C LYS A 181 7.55 -13.49 -13.49
N ARG A 182 7.94 -12.21 -13.46
CA ARG A 182 9.12 -11.76 -12.72
C ARG A 182 8.97 -11.97 -11.22
N GLY A 183 7.79 -11.72 -10.66
CA GLY A 183 7.48 -12.02 -9.27
C GLY A 183 7.66 -13.51 -8.93
N ALA A 184 7.24 -14.41 -9.82
CA ALA A 184 7.44 -15.86 -9.65
C ALA A 184 8.93 -16.23 -9.66
N GLU A 185 9.75 -15.64 -10.55
CA GLU A 185 11.20 -15.81 -10.61
C GLU A 185 11.87 -15.33 -9.32
N LEU A 186 11.49 -14.14 -8.83
CA LEU A 186 12.00 -13.57 -7.58
C LEU A 186 11.67 -14.44 -6.37
N PHE A 187 10.45 -14.96 -6.30
CA PHE A 187 10.04 -15.90 -5.25
C PHE A 187 10.85 -17.19 -5.30
N ALA A 188 11.02 -17.78 -6.49
CA ALA A 188 11.85 -18.96 -6.70
C ALA A 188 13.33 -18.69 -6.36
N GLY A 189 13.83 -17.48 -6.58
CA GLY A 189 15.15 -16.99 -6.20
C GLY A 189 15.33 -16.75 -4.70
N GLY A 190 14.26 -16.93 -3.89
CA GLY A 190 14.34 -16.83 -2.42
C GLY A 190 13.98 -15.45 -1.86
N MET A 191 13.38 -14.55 -2.63
CA MET A 191 12.88 -13.26 -2.09
C MET A 191 11.91 -13.52 -0.93
N GLY A 192 12.05 -12.74 0.14
CA GLY A 192 11.14 -12.79 1.30
C GLY A 192 9.71 -12.42 0.91
N VAL A 193 8.74 -13.01 1.62
CA VAL A 193 7.31 -12.83 1.27
C VAL A 193 6.85 -11.39 1.41
N GLU A 194 7.21 -10.73 2.50
CA GLU A 194 6.86 -9.33 2.73
C GLU A 194 7.41 -8.44 1.61
N ALA A 195 8.70 -8.62 1.24
CA ALA A 195 9.34 -7.88 0.15
C ALA A 195 8.68 -8.18 -1.21
N LEU A 196 8.32 -9.44 -1.48
CA LEU A 196 7.64 -9.84 -2.72
C LEU A 196 6.24 -9.20 -2.83
N CYS A 197 5.43 -9.27 -1.76
CA CYS A 197 4.09 -8.68 -1.76
C CYS A 197 4.15 -7.16 -1.96
N GLN A 198 5.12 -6.49 -1.36
CA GLN A 198 5.34 -5.05 -1.55
C GLN A 198 5.79 -4.72 -2.97
N TRP A 199 6.74 -5.51 -3.52
CA TRP A 199 7.20 -5.36 -4.90
C TRP A 199 6.06 -5.53 -5.89
N MET A 200 5.25 -6.59 -5.74
CA MET A 200 4.08 -6.84 -6.58
C MET A 200 3.01 -5.75 -6.41
N SER A 201 2.68 -5.37 -5.18
CA SER A 201 1.67 -4.34 -4.92
C SER A 201 2.07 -2.98 -5.50
N GLY A 202 3.36 -2.60 -5.41
CA GLY A 202 3.85 -1.36 -6.00
C GLY A 202 3.71 -1.30 -7.52
N LEU A 203 4.01 -2.41 -8.22
CA LEU A 203 3.85 -2.50 -9.67
C LEU A 203 2.37 -2.66 -10.08
N ASN A 204 1.56 -3.38 -9.30
CA ASN A 204 0.12 -3.46 -9.53
C ASN A 204 -0.55 -2.10 -9.35
N ASP A 205 -0.10 -1.28 -8.40
CA ASP A 205 -0.56 0.11 -8.25
C ASP A 205 -0.26 0.93 -9.52
N LEU A 206 0.96 0.82 -10.07
CA LEU A 206 1.30 1.50 -11.33
C LEU A 206 0.42 1.03 -12.50
N ILE A 207 0.16 -0.27 -12.60
CA ILE A 207 -0.76 -0.82 -13.61
C ILE A 207 -2.15 -0.21 -13.42
N GLY A 208 -2.69 -0.23 -12.20
CA GLY A 208 -3.99 0.34 -11.87
C GLY A 208 -4.07 1.83 -12.21
N MET A 209 -3.09 2.61 -11.78
CA MET A 209 -3.00 4.04 -12.08
C MET A 209 -2.95 4.30 -13.59
N ARG A 210 -2.13 3.52 -14.32
CA ARG A 210 -2.00 3.68 -15.77
C ARG A 210 -3.28 3.34 -16.50
N VAL A 211 -3.98 2.27 -16.09
CA VAL A 211 -5.32 1.93 -16.62
C VAL A 211 -6.31 3.06 -16.37
N ILE A 212 -6.39 3.58 -15.14
CA ILE A 212 -7.28 4.67 -14.77
C ILE A 212 -7.00 5.92 -15.61
N GLU A 213 -5.73 6.31 -15.77
CA GLU A 213 -5.30 7.44 -16.60
C GLU A 213 -5.75 7.29 -18.07
N ARG A 214 -5.48 6.12 -18.67
CA ARG A 214 -5.83 5.85 -20.07
C ARG A 214 -7.33 5.84 -20.34
N ILE A 215 -8.10 5.29 -19.40
CA ILE A 215 -9.56 5.29 -19.52
C ILE A 215 -10.12 6.68 -19.26
N ALA A 216 -9.59 7.44 -18.28
CA ALA A 216 -10.07 8.81 -17.98
C ALA A 216 -9.98 9.74 -19.20
N GLU A 217 -8.98 9.58 -20.06
CA GLU A 217 -8.86 10.37 -21.30
C GLU A 217 -10.02 10.18 -22.31
N GLN A 218 -10.82 9.11 -22.13
CA GLN A 218 -11.92 8.77 -23.01
C GLN A 218 -13.27 9.28 -22.48
N PHE A 219 -13.29 9.89 -21.29
CA PHE A 219 -14.51 10.33 -20.62
C PHE A 219 -14.44 11.81 -20.26
N ASP A 220 -15.57 12.48 -20.39
CA ASP A 220 -15.76 13.85 -19.85
C ASP A 220 -16.20 13.71 -18.38
N LEU A 221 -15.19 13.59 -17.50
CA LEU A 221 -15.42 13.36 -16.07
C LEU A 221 -15.97 14.63 -15.39
N PRO A 222 -16.82 14.49 -14.37
CA PRO A 222 -17.30 15.62 -13.59
C PRO A 222 -16.13 16.46 -13.06
N PRO A 223 -16.20 17.81 -13.15
CA PRO A 223 -15.13 18.71 -12.69
C PRO A 223 -15.15 18.87 -11.16
N VAL A 224 -15.08 17.77 -10.45
CA VAL A 224 -15.05 17.67 -8.99
C VAL A 224 -13.84 16.87 -8.54
N SER A 225 -13.43 17.05 -7.28
CA SER A 225 -12.41 16.24 -6.66
C SER A 225 -12.87 14.80 -6.53
N TRP A 226 -12.04 13.85 -6.94
CA TRP A 226 -12.30 12.41 -6.81
C TRP A 226 -11.02 11.62 -6.58
N CYS A 227 -11.15 10.43 -6.00
CA CYS A 227 -10.06 9.48 -5.84
C CYS A 227 -10.58 8.05 -6.03
N TRP A 228 -9.81 7.24 -6.76
CA TRP A 228 -9.98 5.80 -6.80
C TRP A 228 -9.39 5.20 -5.55
N ILE A 229 -10.17 4.41 -4.81
CA ILE A 229 -9.77 3.77 -3.57
C ILE A 229 -9.76 2.26 -3.74
N VAL A 230 -8.85 1.60 -3.03
CA VAL A 230 -8.68 0.15 -3.06
C VAL A 230 -8.83 -0.42 -1.66
N PHE A 231 -9.33 -1.67 -1.58
CA PHE A 231 -9.70 -2.34 -0.35
C PHE A 231 -8.96 -3.68 -0.17
N GLY A 232 -9.26 -4.37 0.89
CA GLY A 232 -8.85 -5.75 1.11
C GLY A 232 -7.33 -5.95 1.04
N SER A 233 -6.86 -6.97 0.31
CA SER A 233 -5.43 -7.26 0.16
C SER A 233 -4.68 -6.17 -0.60
N GLU A 234 -5.34 -5.50 -1.54
CA GLU A 234 -4.78 -4.36 -2.27
C GLU A 234 -4.61 -3.16 -1.34
N GLY A 235 -5.64 -2.84 -0.55
CA GLY A 235 -5.57 -1.81 0.49
C GLY A 235 -4.49 -2.06 1.55
N ARG A 236 -4.13 -3.33 1.81
CA ARG A 236 -3.07 -3.72 2.74
C ARG A 236 -1.69 -3.86 2.13
N LEU A 237 -1.52 -3.69 0.80
CA LEU A 237 -0.26 -3.98 0.09
C LEU A 237 0.21 -5.43 0.27
N GLU A 238 -0.74 -6.37 0.28
CA GLU A 238 -0.53 -7.81 0.51
C GLU A 238 -1.01 -8.66 -0.66
N GLN A 239 -1.06 -8.08 -1.87
CA GLN A 239 -1.44 -8.80 -3.07
C GLN A 239 -0.47 -9.95 -3.35
N THR A 240 -1.02 -11.05 -3.86
CA THR A 240 -0.29 -12.24 -4.27
C THR A 240 -0.61 -12.55 -5.74
N PHE A 241 -0.23 -13.72 -6.25
CA PHE A 241 -0.45 -14.09 -7.65
C PHE A 241 -1.92 -14.35 -8.01
N SER A 242 -2.77 -14.60 -7.01
CA SER A 242 -4.23 -14.72 -7.19
C SER A 242 -4.88 -13.56 -6.44
N THR A 243 -5.21 -12.50 -7.15
CA THR A 243 -5.87 -11.30 -6.64
C THR A 243 -7.05 -10.95 -7.52
N ASP A 244 -8.14 -10.56 -6.90
CA ASP A 244 -9.34 -10.00 -7.51
C ASP A 244 -9.39 -8.48 -7.27
N GLN A 245 -10.27 -7.82 -7.96
CA GLN A 245 -10.49 -6.39 -7.79
C GLN A 245 -11.30 -6.15 -6.52
N ASP A 246 -10.78 -5.29 -5.63
CA ASP A 246 -11.51 -4.75 -4.49
C ASP A 246 -11.32 -3.23 -4.49
N ASN A 247 -12.23 -2.48 -5.13
CA ASN A 247 -12.06 -1.04 -5.30
C ASN A 247 -13.37 -0.25 -5.19
N GLY A 248 -13.24 1.05 -5.09
CA GLY A 248 -14.34 2.01 -5.04
C GLY A 248 -13.91 3.38 -5.54
N LEU A 249 -14.83 4.31 -5.56
CA LEU A 249 -14.58 5.71 -5.90
C LEU A 249 -15.12 6.60 -4.80
N ILE A 250 -14.34 7.59 -4.39
CA ILE A 250 -14.73 8.64 -3.47
C ILE A 250 -14.67 9.98 -4.21
N PHE A 251 -15.67 10.83 -4.03
CA PHE A 251 -15.70 12.14 -4.65
C PHE A 251 -16.31 13.21 -3.73
N GLN A 252 -16.01 14.48 -4.02
CA GLN A 252 -16.60 15.61 -3.34
C GLN A 252 -17.50 16.35 -4.32
N PRO A 253 -18.84 16.23 -4.23
CA PRO A 253 -19.75 16.97 -5.11
C PRO A 253 -19.69 18.46 -4.80
N VAL A 254 -20.10 19.31 -5.77
CA VAL A 254 -20.19 20.76 -5.53
C VAL A 254 -21.17 21.07 -4.40
N LYS A 255 -22.30 20.34 -4.38
CA LYS A 255 -23.27 20.32 -3.29
C LYS A 255 -23.69 18.88 -3.03
N GLU A 256 -24.01 18.53 -1.79
CA GLU A 256 -24.42 17.16 -1.44
C GLU A 256 -25.69 16.70 -2.20
N GLU A 257 -26.58 17.59 -2.56
CA GLU A 257 -27.76 17.29 -3.38
C GLU A 257 -27.42 16.84 -4.81
N ASP A 258 -26.21 17.14 -5.30
CA ASP A 258 -25.71 16.73 -6.61
C ASP A 258 -24.99 15.36 -6.58
N ALA A 259 -24.86 14.71 -5.41
CA ALA A 259 -24.08 13.47 -5.26
C ALA A 259 -24.56 12.36 -6.19
N GLU A 260 -25.88 12.16 -6.32
CA GLU A 260 -26.44 11.14 -7.22
C GLU A 260 -26.12 11.42 -8.68
N THR A 261 -26.29 12.66 -9.13
CA THR A 261 -25.98 13.06 -10.52
C THR A 261 -24.49 12.88 -10.81
N THR A 262 -23.63 13.25 -9.86
CA THR A 262 -22.17 13.09 -9.95
C THR A 262 -21.79 11.61 -10.02
N ARG A 263 -22.42 10.76 -9.20
CA ARG A 263 -22.24 9.29 -9.21
C ARG A 263 -22.59 8.71 -10.57
N GLN A 264 -23.77 9.05 -11.11
CA GLN A 264 -24.22 8.55 -12.41
C GLN A 264 -23.26 8.92 -13.54
N ALA A 265 -22.59 10.05 -13.45
CA ALA A 265 -21.57 10.47 -14.42
C ALA A 265 -20.27 9.67 -14.28
N PHE A 266 -19.90 9.22 -13.07
CA PHE A 266 -18.70 8.38 -12.85
C PHE A 266 -18.90 6.89 -13.20
N LEU A 267 -20.11 6.34 -13.08
CA LEU A 267 -20.35 4.90 -13.23
C LEU A 267 -19.90 4.32 -14.57
N PRO A 268 -20.14 4.96 -15.74
CA PRO A 268 -19.63 4.45 -17.02
C PRO A 268 -18.09 4.39 -17.09
N PHE A 269 -17.42 5.41 -16.56
CA PHE A 269 -15.95 5.43 -16.42
C PHE A 269 -15.47 4.30 -15.50
N ALA A 270 -16.06 4.17 -14.32
CA ALA A 270 -15.69 3.13 -13.36
C ALA A 270 -15.86 1.72 -13.95
N LEU A 271 -16.93 1.48 -14.70
CA LEU A 271 -17.14 0.20 -15.41
C LEU A 271 -16.07 -0.04 -16.47
N ALA A 272 -15.68 0.98 -17.22
CA ALA A 272 -14.63 0.86 -18.23
C ALA A 272 -13.27 0.54 -17.59
N VAL A 273 -12.95 1.18 -16.45
CA VAL A 273 -11.74 0.88 -15.67
C VAL A 273 -11.77 -0.56 -15.15
N ASN A 274 -12.87 -1.01 -14.52
CA ASN A 274 -12.96 -2.37 -14.01
C ASN A 274 -12.79 -3.43 -15.12
N LYS A 275 -13.35 -3.19 -16.33
CA LYS A 275 -13.14 -4.07 -17.49
C LYS A 275 -11.69 -4.08 -17.96
N ALA A 276 -11.03 -2.95 -17.97
CA ALA A 276 -9.63 -2.85 -18.38
C ALA A 276 -8.70 -3.51 -17.35
N LEU A 277 -8.99 -3.40 -16.06
CA LEU A 277 -8.29 -4.13 -15.00
C LEU A 277 -8.45 -5.65 -15.14
N ASP A 278 -9.63 -6.14 -15.52
CA ASP A 278 -9.87 -7.57 -15.79
C ASP A 278 -8.98 -8.06 -16.94
N LEU A 279 -8.86 -7.30 -18.02
CA LEU A 279 -7.91 -7.58 -19.11
C LEU A 279 -6.46 -7.62 -18.62
N CYS A 280 -6.10 -6.83 -17.63
CA CYS A 280 -4.78 -6.88 -16.99
C CYS A 280 -4.61 -8.05 -16.02
N GLY A 281 -5.63 -8.91 -15.84
CA GLY A 281 -5.60 -10.09 -15.00
C GLY A 281 -5.90 -9.83 -13.53
N PHE A 282 -6.65 -8.77 -13.24
CA PHE A 282 -7.30 -8.55 -11.95
C PHE A 282 -8.77 -8.94 -12.10
N ASP A 283 -9.09 -10.19 -11.78
CA ASP A 283 -10.44 -10.74 -11.98
C ASP A 283 -11.52 -9.90 -11.30
N PHE A 284 -12.71 -9.84 -11.89
CA PHE A 284 -13.86 -9.21 -11.25
C PHE A 284 -14.12 -9.80 -9.87
N CYS A 285 -14.35 -8.94 -8.86
CA CYS A 285 -14.75 -9.37 -7.54
C CYS A 285 -16.12 -10.08 -7.58
N LYS A 286 -16.18 -11.33 -7.12
CA LYS A 286 -17.43 -12.10 -7.03
C LYS A 286 -18.45 -11.47 -6.07
N GLY A 287 -17.96 -10.70 -5.10
CA GLY A 287 -18.79 -9.92 -4.16
C GLY A 287 -19.24 -8.57 -4.71
N ASN A 288 -18.94 -8.26 -5.99
CA ASN A 288 -19.25 -6.98 -6.62
C ASN A 288 -18.66 -5.77 -5.88
N ILE A 289 -17.46 -5.96 -5.28
CA ILE A 289 -16.74 -4.89 -4.56
C ILE A 289 -15.88 -4.13 -5.58
N MET A 290 -16.53 -3.30 -6.37
CA MET A 290 -15.90 -2.57 -7.47
C MET A 290 -16.50 -1.18 -7.61
N ALA A 291 -15.72 -0.21 -8.08
CA ALA A 291 -16.13 1.18 -8.25
C ALA A 291 -17.32 1.35 -9.22
N SER A 292 -17.53 0.40 -10.13
CA SER A 292 -18.71 0.33 -11.01
C SER A 292 -20.01 -0.03 -10.29
N ASN A 293 -19.92 -0.49 -9.03
CA ASN A 293 -21.10 -0.68 -8.18
C ASN A 293 -21.52 0.69 -7.60
N PRO A 294 -22.77 1.16 -7.85
CA PRO A 294 -23.24 2.43 -7.30
C PRO A 294 -23.10 2.57 -5.78
N GLU A 295 -23.14 1.44 -5.05
CA GLU A 295 -22.96 1.40 -3.60
C GLU A 295 -21.52 1.68 -3.14
N LEU A 296 -20.55 1.76 -4.07
CA LEU A 296 -19.13 1.96 -3.82
C LEU A 296 -18.53 3.13 -4.62
N CYS A 297 -19.39 3.88 -5.32
CA CYS A 297 -19.08 5.14 -5.97
C CYS A 297 -19.80 6.25 -5.21
N LEU A 298 -19.20 6.75 -4.13
CA LEU A 298 -19.87 7.54 -3.11
C LEU A 298 -19.16 8.87 -2.84
N SER A 299 -19.93 9.88 -2.39
CA SER A 299 -19.34 11.11 -1.84
C SER A 299 -18.61 10.82 -0.52
N VAL A 300 -17.72 11.74 -0.09
CA VAL A 300 -17.05 11.66 1.23
C VAL A 300 -18.09 11.50 2.34
N LYS A 301 -19.18 12.29 2.29
CA LYS A 301 -20.26 12.25 3.27
C LYS A 301 -20.99 10.90 3.28
N GLU A 302 -21.30 10.35 2.11
CA GLU A 302 -21.98 9.05 2.00
C GLU A 302 -21.07 7.91 2.51
N TRP A 303 -19.75 7.96 2.28
CA TRP A 303 -18.81 7.03 2.89
C TRP A 303 -18.80 7.13 4.42
N GLN A 304 -18.79 8.35 4.97
CA GLN A 304 -18.89 8.57 6.42
C GLN A 304 -20.19 8.00 6.99
N ASP A 305 -21.33 8.23 6.32
CA ASP A 305 -22.63 7.73 6.75
C ASP A 305 -22.68 6.19 6.70
N LYS A 306 -22.10 5.58 5.66
CA LYS A 306 -22.01 4.12 5.51
C LYS A 306 -21.18 3.48 6.63
N PHE A 307 -20.01 4.02 6.92
CA PHE A 307 -19.19 3.57 8.06
C PHE A 307 -19.91 3.78 9.40
N SER A 308 -20.57 4.93 9.59
CA SER A 308 -21.37 5.21 10.81
C SER A 308 -22.47 4.19 11.00
N GLN A 309 -23.20 3.85 9.94
CA GLN A 309 -24.26 2.84 9.97
C GLN A 309 -23.74 1.46 10.38
N TRP A 310 -22.63 1.00 9.78
CA TRP A 310 -22.03 -0.29 10.13
C TRP A 310 -21.59 -0.36 11.59
N MET A 311 -21.05 0.73 12.13
CA MET A 311 -20.63 0.79 13.53
C MET A 311 -21.81 0.90 14.50
N ALA A 312 -22.87 1.62 14.13
CA ALA A 312 -24.04 1.80 14.98
C ALA A 312 -24.94 0.56 15.02
N THR A 313 -25.05 -0.16 13.87
CA THR A 313 -25.91 -1.36 13.73
C THR A 313 -25.05 -2.51 13.19
N PRO A 314 -24.22 -3.15 14.04
CA PRO A 314 -23.30 -4.20 13.63
C PRO A 314 -24.01 -5.54 13.43
N ASP A 315 -24.85 -5.63 12.42
CA ASP A 315 -25.44 -6.89 11.97
C ASP A 315 -24.41 -7.75 11.20
N PRO A 316 -24.72 -9.00 10.85
CA PRO A 316 -23.77 -9.88 10.17
C PRO A 316 -23.24 -9.34 8.84
N GLU A 317 -24.06 -8.59 8.07
CA GLU A 317 -23.66 -8.00 6.80
C GLU A 317 -22.73 -6.79 7.03
N ALA A 318 -23.07 -5.89 7.96
CA ALA A 318 -22.22 -4.77 8.36
C ALA A 318 -20.85 -5.25 8.85
N ILE A 319 -20.82 -6.31 9.66
CA ILE A 319 -19.58 -6.92 10.16
C ILE A 319 -18.77 -7.52 9.02
N LEU A 320 -19.39 -8.24 8.08
CA LEU A 320 -18.70 -8.80 6.91
C LEU A 320 -18.08 -7.69 6.05
N ASN A 321 -18.86 -6.67 5.71
CA ASN A 321 -18.41 -5.51 4.95
C ASN A 321 -17.21 -4.82 5.64
N SER A 322 -17.29 -4.67 6.95
CA SER A 322 -16.20 -4.06 7.73
C SER A 322 -14.88 -4.83 7.65
N THR A 323 -14.88 -6.13 7.39
CA THR A 323 -13.65 -6.91 7.18
C THR A 323 -12.93 -6.58 5.86
N ILE A 324 -13.59 -5.85 4.96
CA ILE A 324 -13.08 -5.47 3.64
C ILE A 324 -12.81 -3.97 3.61
N PHE A 325 -13.83 -3.16 3.89
CA PHE A 325 -13.82 -1.73 3.66
C PHE A 325 -12.99 -0.92 4.65
N PHE A 326 -12.67 -1.44 5.84
CA PHE A 326 -11.75 -0.75 6.78
C PHE A 326 -10.28 -0.86 6.37
N ASP A 327 -9.95 -1.65 5.36
CA ASP A 327 -8.61 -1.77 4.79
C ASP A 327 -8.47 -0.92 3.50
N PHE A 328 -8.91 0.33 3.53
CA PHE A 328 -8.87 1.21 2.36
C PHE A 328 -7.63 2.08 2.29
N ARG A 329 -7.23 2.45 1.08
CA ARG A 329 -6.21 3.47 0.78
C ARG A 329 -6.46 4.12 -0.58
N PRO A 330 -5.88 5.31 -0.84
CA PRO A 330 -5.94 5.91 -2.16
C PRO A 330 -5.09 5.12 -3.17
N LEU A 331 -5.52 5.11 -4.43
CA LEU A 331 -4.73 4.62 -5.56
C LEU A 331 -4.43 5.72 -6.57
N CYS A 332 -5.45 6.45 -7.03
CA CYS A 332 -5.32 7.45 -8.10
C CYS A 332 -6.34 8.58 -7.90
N GLY A 333 -5.92 9.82 -8.08
CA GLY A 333 -6.77 11.01 -7.90
C GLY A 333 -6.35 11.84 -6.69
N GLN A 334 -7.29 12.56 -6.08
CA GLN A 334 -7.00 13.44 -4.94
C GLN A 334 -7.03 12.64 -3.63
N GLU A 335 -5.85 12.30 -3.13
CA GLU A 335 -5.65 11.47 -1.94
C GLU A 335 -6.20 12.13 -0.66
N GLU A 336 -6.27 13.46 -0.62
CA GLU A 336 -6.76 14.23 0.51
C GLU A 336 -8.18 13.84 0.93
N LEU A 337 -9.03 13.45 -0.04
CA LEU A 337 -10.39 12.95 0.24
C LEU A 337 -10.37 11.67 1.09
N VAL A 338 -9.39 10.81 0.81
CA VAL A 338 -9.21 9.54 1.52
C VAL A 338 -8.60 9.77 2.90
N ASP A 339 -7.67 10.71 3.01
CA ASP A 339 -7.06 11.10 4.29
C ASP A 339 -8.08 11.78 5.21
N GLU A 340 -8.97 12.62 4.67
CA GLU A 340 -10.09 13.19 5.40
C GLU A 340 -11.00 12.09 5.94
N LEU A 341 -11.42 11.16 5.08
CA LEU A 341 -12.26 10.03 5.49
C LEU A 341 -11.58 9.18 6.56
N ARG A 342 -10.28 8.90 6.42
CA ARG A 342 -9.51 8.11 7.38
C ARG A 342 -9.35 8.84 8.70
N SER A 343 -9.00 10.14 8.68
CA SER A 343 -8.87 10.97 9.88
C SER A 343 -10.17 11.03 10.67
N TRP A 344 -11.30 11.13 9.96
CA TRP A 344 -12.62 11.09 10.56
C TRP A 344 -12.94 9.70 11.15
N LEU A 345 -12.60 8.61 10.42
CA LEU A 345 -12.94 7.24 10.81
C LEU A 345 -12.13 6.74 12.01
N LEU A 346 -10.84 7.06 12.09
CA LEU A 346 -9.90 6.46 13.05
C LEU A 346 -10.35 6.49 14.52
N PRO A 347 -10.92 7.57 15.07
CA PRO A 347 -11.38 7.59 16.46
C PRO A 347 -12.71 6.87 16.69
N GLN A 348 -13.48 6.56 15.63
CA GLN A 348 -14.84 6.07 15.77
C GLN A 348 -14.93 4.64 16.32
N PRO A 349 -14.18 3.62 15.80
CA PRO A 349 -14.34 2.23 16.25
C PRO A 349 -14.10 2.05 17.74
N ALA A 350 -13.15 2.78 18.32
CA ALA A 350 -12.84 2.69 19.75
C ALA A 350 -14.02 3.11 20.65
N GLN A 351 -14.97 3.92 20.14
CA GLN A 351 -16.16 4.37 20.84
C GLN A 351 -17.33 3.40 20.65
N HIS A 352 -17.27 2.48 19.67
CA HIS A 352 -18.33 1.53 19.32
C HIS A 352 -17.98 0.10 19.80
N THR A 353 -18.05 -0.14 21.10
CA THR A 353 -17.64 -1.43 21.71
C THR A 353 -18.42 -2.63 21.16
N ARG A 354 -19.72 -2.48 20.85
CA ARG A 354 -20.52 -3.54 20.22
C ARG A 354 -20.02 -3.91 18.82
N PHE A 355 -19.56 -2.92 18.06
CA PHE A 355 -18.98 -3.15 16.76
C PHE A 355 -17.67 -3.94 16.85
N LEU A 356 -16.74 -3.53 17.72
CA LEU A 356 -15.50 -4.26 17.96
C LEU A 356 -15.74 -5.68 18.49
N TYR A 357 -16.75 -5.86 19.37
CA TYR A 357 -17.19 -7.17 19.81
C TYR A 357 -17.69 -8.03 18.65
N GLY A 358 -18.54 -7.47 17.77
CA GLY A 358 -19.05 -8.16 16.58
C GLY A 358 -17.95 -8.58 15.62
N LEU A 359 -16.98 -7.68 15.34
CA LEU A 359 -15.79 -8.00 14.54
C LEU A 359 -14.97 -9.13 15.15
N SER A 360 -14.77 -9.09 16.48
CA SER A 360 -14.02 -10.12 17.20
C SER A 360 -14.73 -11.46 17.20
N ALA A 361 -16.04 -11.49 17.41
CA ALA A 361 -16.85 -12.71 17.30
C ALA A 361 -16.77 -13.32 15.89
N GLN A 362 -16.87 -12.49 14.84
CA GLN A 362 -16.72 -12.93 13.44
C GLN A 362 -15.31 -13.47 13.16
N ALA A 363 -14.26 -12.81 13.64
CA ALA A 363 -12.89 -13.27 13.48
C ALA A 363 -12.64 -14.66 14.07
N LEU A 364 -13.34 -14.99 15.17
CA LEU A 364 -13.25 -16.29 15.83
C LEU A 364 -13.99 -17.42 15.08
N THR A 365 -14.85 -17.11 14.13
CA THR A 365 -15.52 -18.14 13.28
C THR A 365 -14.55 -18.83 12.33
N CYS A 366 -13.46 -18.14 11.93
CA CYS A 366 -12.42 -18.66 11.05
C CYS A 366 -11.24 -19.16 11.88
N ALA A 367 -11.37 -20.33 12.49
CA ALA A 367 -10.29 -20.92 13.28
C ALA A 367 -9.12 -21.40 12.40
N PRO A 368 -7.86 -21.25 12.85
CA PRO A 368 -6.70 -21.85 12.19
C PRO A 368 -6.86 -23.37 12.06
N ALA A 369 -6.40 -23.94 10.94
CA ALA A 369 -6.60 -25.36 10.57
C ALA A 369 -5.71 -26.33 11.37
N SER A 370 -5.70 -26.20 12.70
CA SER A 370 -4.95 -27.01 13.65
C SER A 370 -5.87 -27.57 14.72
N GLY A 371 -6.00 -28.90 14.75
CA GLY A 371 -6.82 -29.63 15.73
C GLY A 371 -6.03 -30.06 16.97
N PHE A 372 -6.57 -31.11 17.65
CA PHE A 372 -5.96 -31.69 18.82
C PHE A 372 -4.57 -32.25 18.52
N MET A 373 -3.59 -32.01 19.41
CA MET A 373 -2.19 -32.39 19.27
C MET A 373 -1.51 -31.88 17.97
N GLY A 374 -1.92 -30.71 17.43
CA GLY A 374 -1.32 -30.14 16.23
C GLY A 374 -1.60 -30.92 14.93
N LYS A 375 -2.64 -31.75 14.89
CA LYS A 375 -3.08 -32.39 13.66
C LYS A 375 -3.73 -31.37 12.72
N PHE A 376 -3.45 -31.43 11.43
CA PHE A 376 -4.14 -30.59 10.46
C PHE A 376 -5.63 -30.91 10.40
N VAL A 377 -6.45 -29.87 10.30
CA VAL A 377 -7.90 -29.96 10.07
C VAL A 377 -8.17 -29.60 8.62
N TYR A 378 -8.74 -30.52 7.88
CA TYR A 378 -9.05 -30.34 6.47
C TYR A 378 -10.46 -29.76 6.30
N ASP A 379 -10.61 -28.79 5.41
CA ASP A 379 -11.86 -28.08 5.14
C ASP A 379 -12.33 -28.21 3.68
N GLY A 380 -11.60 -28.97 2.84
CA GLY A 380 -11.85 -29.11 1.41
C GLY A 380 -13.07 -29.96 1.01
N GLY A 381 -13.69 -30.63 1.98
CA GLY A 381 -14.87 -31.48 1.72
C GLY A 381 -14.60 -32.57 0.69
N LYS A 382 -15.59 -32.82 -0.19
CA LYS A 382 -15.49 -33.81 -1.30
C LYS A 382 -14.77 -33.26 -2.52
N ASP A 383 -14.87 -31.96 -2.75
CA ASP A 383 -14.32 -31.28 -3.94
C ASP A 383 -12.80 -31.14 -3.87
N PHE A 384 -12.26 -30.89 -2.68
CA PHE A 384 -10.83 -30.72 -2.43
C PHE A 384 -10.37 -31.54 -1.22
N PRO A 385 -10.46 -32.89 -1.30
CA PRO A 385 -10.18 -33.76 -0.16
C PRO A 385 -8.74 -33.58 0.35
N HIS A 386 -8.58 -33.60 1.68
CA HIS A 386 -7.27 -33.47 2.35
C HIS A 386 -6.53 -32.14 2.11
N THR A 387 -7.24 -31.08 1.70
CA THR A 387 -6.67 -29.73 1.55
C THR A 387 -7.13 -28.79 2.64
N ILE A 388 -6.37 -27.70 2.80
CA ILE A 388 -6.65 -26.57 3.71
C ILE A 388 -6.68 -25.30 2.87
N ASP A 389 -7.73 -24.49 3.02
CA ASP A 389 -7.76 -23.14 2.48
C ASP A 389 -6.93 -22.21 3.38
N LEU A 390 -5.70 -21.89 2.96
CA LEU A 390 -4.78 -21.05 3.71
C LEU A 390 -5.17 -19.56 3.71
N LYS A 391 -6.03 -19.10 2.78
CA LYS A 391 -6.59 -17.75 2.84
C LYS A 391 -7.56 -17.64 4.01
N VAL A 392 -8.43 -18.64 4.20
CA VAL A 392 -9.50 -18.63 5.22
C VAL A 392 -8.98 -19.09 6.58
N HIS A 393 -8.30 -20.25 6.64
CA HIS A 393 -7.89 -20.91 7.87
C HIS A 393 -6.42 -20.71 8.23
N GLY A 394 -5.72 -19.84 7.48
CA GLY A 394 -4.33 -19.47 7.73
C GLY A 394 -4.17 -17.98 7.94
N SER A 395 -4.16 -17.19 6.88
CA SER A 395 -3.87 -15.75 6.94
C SER A 395 -5.00 -14.92 7.55
N ARG A 396 -6.27 -15.24 7.27
CA ARG A 396 -7.42 -14.46 7.77
C ARG A 396 -7.46 -14.31 9.30
N PRO A 397 -7.22 -15.33 10.13
CA PRO A 397 -7.16 -15.17 11.58
C PRO A 397 -6.16 -14.12 12.06
N VAL A 398 -5.00 -13.99 11.37
CA VAL A 398 -3.97 -13.01 11.70
C VAL A 398 -4.37 -11.62 11.21
N VAL A 399 -4.86 -11.51 9.97
CA VAL A 399 -5.35 -10.26 9.37
C VAL A 399 -6.47 -9.64 10.19
N ASP A 400 -7.46 -10.44 10.58
CA ASP A 400 -8.61 -9.96 11.34
C ASP A 400 -8.18 -9.49 12.74
N ALA A 401 -7.31 -10.23 13.42
CA ALA A 401 -6.77 -9.82 14.72
C ALA A 401 -6.01 -8.50 14.62
N ALA A 402 -5.11 -8.38 13.65
CA ALA A 402 -4.33 -7.16 13.42
C ALA A 402 -5.24 -5.95 13.10
N ARG A 403 -6.28 -6.15 12.27
CA ARG A 403 -7.27 -5.11 11.95
C ARG A 403 -8.03 -4.65 13.18
N ILE A 404 -8.58 -5.58 13.97
CA ILE A 404 -9.39 -5.25 15.15
C ILE A 404 -8.57 -4.44 16.17
N TRP A 405 -7.33 -4.85 16.43
CA TRP A 405 -6.46 -4.11 17.35
C TRP A 405 -6.04 -2.76 16.77
N SER A 406 -5.76 -2.67 15.48
CA SER A 406 -5.44 -1.39 14.85
C SER A 406 -6.60 -0.41 14.91
N LEU A 407 -7.83 -0.87 14.71
CA LEU A 407 -9.04 -0.05 14.86
C LEU A 407 -9.26 0.39 16.32
N LYS A 408 -9.08 -0.52 17.28
CA LYS A 408 -9.21 -0.21 18.70
C LYS A 408 -8.19 0.83 19.18
N HIS A 409 -6.96 0.73 18.68
CA HIS A 409 -5.84 1.59 19.07
C HIS A 409 -5.57 2.73 18.08
N GLN A 410 -6.48 2.99 17.14
CA GLN A 410 -6.43 4.11 16.20
C GLN A 410 -5.15 4.16 15.36
N SER A 411 -4.65 2.99 14.93
CA SER A 411 -3.46 2.89 14.07
C SER A 411 -3.80 3.21 12.62
N TRP A 412 -2.96 4.02 11.99
CA TRP A 412 -3.06 4.36 10.56
C TRP A 412 -2.62 3.22 9.64
N ALA A 413 -1.91 2.24 10.15
CA ALA A 413 -1.39 1.15 9.36
C ALA A 413 -2.51 0.35 8.70
N THR A 414 -2.34 -0.01 7.42
CA THR A 414 -3.23 -0.93 6.69
C THR A 414 -2.64 -2.32 6.57
N ASN A 415 -1.32 -2.43 6.35
CA ASN A 415 -0.60 -3.70 6.25
C ASN A 415 -0.67 -4.49 7.55
N THR A 416 -0.83 -5.82 7.45
CA THR A 416 -1.03 -6.69 8.62
C THR A 416 0.17 -6.71 9.56
N ALA A 417 1.38 -6.82 9.03
CA ALA A 417 2.61 -6.80 9.84
C ALA A 417 2.80 -5.45 10.52
N ASP A 418 2.61 -4.33 9.79
CA ASP A 418 2.70 -2.97 10.33
C ASP A 418 1.64 -2.72 11.42
N ARG A 419 0.43 -3.23 11.24
CA ARG A 419 -0.61 -3.18 12.28
C ARG A 419 -0.16 -3.87 13.56
N LEU A 420 0.34 -5.12 13.46
CA LEU A 420 0.84 -5.86 14.62
C LEU A 420 1.99 -5.13 15.31
N ARG A 421 2.90 -4.53 14.56
CA ARG A 421 4.02 -3.74 15.08
C ARG A 421 3.52 -2.45 15.76
N SER A 422 2.63 -1.71 15.10
CA SER A 422 2.15 -0.39 15.58
C SER A 422 1.36 -0.47 16.88
N VAL A 423 0.65 -1.57 17.12
CA VAL A 423 -0.17 -1.73 18.34
C VAL A 423 0.53 -2.50 19.46
N ALA A 424 1.75 -3.04 19.22
CA ALA A 424 2.45 -3.92 20.15
C ALA A 424 2.62 -3.31 21.55
N ALA A 425 3.04 -2.06 21.64
CA ALA A 425 3.22 -1.36 22.92
C ALA A 425 1.90 -1.16 23.67
N ALA A 426 0.83 -0.72 22.98
CA ALA A 426 -0.50 -0.53 23.58
C ALA A 426 -1.08 -1.85 24.09
N MET A 427 -0.78 -2.96 23.40
CA MET A 427 -1.21 -4.32 23.79
C MET A 427 -0.26 -4.98 24.79
N LYS A 428 0.78 -4.31 25.24
CA LYS A 428 1.82 -4.85 26.16
C LYS A 428 2.42 -6.15 25.63
N ARG A 429 2.64 -6.22 24.31
CA ARG A 429 3.34 -7.34 23.66
C ARG A 429 4.84 -7.07 23.63
N SER A 430 5.63 -8.11 23.88
CA SER A 430 7.07 -8.03 23.68
C SER A 430 7.42 -7.98 22.19
N LEU A 431 8.63 -7.51 21.89
CA LEU A 431 9.17 -7.51 20.53
C LEU A 431 9.20 -8.91 19.93
N SER A 432 9.62 -9.92 20.73
CA SER A 432 9.69 -11.32 20.30
C SER A 432 8.32 -11.92 20.00
N GLU A 433 7.29 -11.63 20.80
CA GLU A 433 5.92 -12.08 20.51
C GLU A 433 5.36 -11.43 19.24
N THR A 434 5.69 -10.17 19.00
CA THR A 434 5.25 -9.46 17.78
C THR A 434 5.97 -10.01 16.56
N ALA A 435 7.30 -10.21 16.63
CA ALA A 435 8.08 -10.83 15.57
C ALA A 435 7.56 -12.23 15.24
N ALA A 436 7.32 -13.08 16.26
CA ALA A 436 6.78 -14.42 16.04
C ALA A 436 5.42 -14.43 15.32
N ALA A 437 4.54 -13.46 15.60
CA ALA A 437 3.26 -13.34 14.91
C ALA A 437 3.43 -12.91 13.43
N VAL A 438 4.35 -12.00 13.15
CA VAL A 438 4.70 -11.57 11.78
C VAL A 438 5.35 -12.71 11.00
N GLU A 439 6.31 -13.42 11.58
CA GLU A 439 6.96 -14.59 10.97
C GLU A 439 5.97 -15.72 10.69
N ALA A 440 4.99 -15.92 11.59
CA ALA A 440 3.91 -16.88 11.37
C ALA A 440 3.04 -16.49 10.17
N PHE A 441 2.70 -15.21 10.03
CA PHE A 441 1.96 -14.69 8.89
C PHE A 441 2.75 -14.90 7.58
N ASP A 442 4.03 -14.57 7.58
CA ASP A 442 4.93 -14.76 6.44
C ASP A 442 5.04 -16.23 6.03
N CYS A 443 5.17 -17.12 7.01
CA CYS A 443 5.21 -18.56 6.76
C CYS A 443 3.93 -19.05 6.06
N ILE A 444 2.75 -18.64 6.54
CA ILE A 444 1.47 -18.99 5.93
C ILE A 444 1.39 -18.44 4.50
N GLN A 445 1.75 -17.18 4.30
CA GLN A 445 1.74 -16.54 2.98
C GLN A 445 2.74 -17.20 2.02
N ARG A 446 3.93 -17.59 2.47
CA ARG A 446 4.92 -18.32 1.66
C ARG A 446 4.37 -19.65 1.13
N ILE A 447 3.73 -20.43 1.99
CA ILE A 447 3.16 -21.72 1.60
C ILE A 447 1.97 -21.49 0.66
N ARG A 448 1.16 -20.47 0.90
CA ARG A 448 0.03 -20.08 0.04
C ARG A 448 0.52 -19.65 -1.35
N ILE A 449 1.53 -18.78 -1.44
CA ILE A 449 2.13 -18.33 -2.71
C ILE A 449 2.72 -19.52 -3.47
N HIS A 450 3.42 -20.42 -2.80
CA HIS A 450 3.94 -21.63 -3.42
C HIS A 450 2.80 -22.49 -4.00
N GLY A 451 1.69 -22.62 -3.29
CA GLY A 451 0.48 -23.28 -3.77
C GLY A 451 -0.10 -22.62 -5.03
N GLN A 452 -0.20 -21.28 -5.03
CA GLN A 452 -0.70 -20.51 -6.18
C GLN A 452 0.14 -20.71 -7.44
N LEU A 453 1.46 -20.69 -7.31
CA LEU A 453 2.39 -20.89 -8.43
C LEU A 453 2.42 -22.33 -8.95
N SER A 454 2.04 -23.30 -8.11
CA SER A 454 1.99 -24.72 -8.47
C SER A 454 0.59 -25.18 -8.93
N CYS A 455 -0.39 -24.26 -8.90
CA CYS A 455 -1.79 -24.57 -9.13
C CYS A 455 -2.08 -24.75 -10.63
N SER A 456 -2.90 -25.74 -11.00
CA SER A 456 -3.48 -25.82 -12.34
C SER A 456 -4.70 -24.88 -12.44
N GLU A 457 -5.06 -24.46 -13.66
CA GLU A 457 -6.21 -23.56 -13.94
C GLU A 457 -7.55 -24.02 -13.35
N TYR A 458 -7.68 -25.33 -13.00
CA TYR A 458 -8.91 -25.94 -12.48
C TYR A 458 -8.93 -26.12 -10.96
N SER A 459 -7.92 -25.62 -10.23
CA SER A 459 -7.81 -25.81 -8.78
C SER A 459 -7.94 -24.46 -8.03
N ASN A 460 -8.41 -24.51 -6.79
CA ASN A 460 -8.47 -23.31 -5.95
C ASN A 460 -7.05 -22.90 -5.52
N PRO A 461 -6.57 -21.70 -5.93
CA PRO A 461 -5.18 -21.30 -5.75
C PRO A 461 -4.77 -21.08 -4.29
N ASN A 462 -5.73 -21.02 -3.36
CA ASN A 462 -5.48 -20.83 -1.93
C ASN A 462 -5.46 -22.14 -1.14
N ARG A 463 -5.73 -23.28 -1.80
CA ARG A 463 -5.77 -24.59 -1.16
C ARG A 463 -4.44 -25.32 -1.26
N VAL A 464 -4.03 -25.89 -0.14
CA VAL A 464 -2.79 -26.64 -0.03
C VAL A 464 -3.08 -28.01 0.58
N ASP A 465 -2.52 -29.08 -0.02
CA ASP A 465 -2.47 -30.41 0.57
C ASP A 465 -1.22 -30.50 1.46
N PRO A 466 -1.34 -30.58 2.79
CA PRO A 466 -0.19 -30.68 3.69
C PRO A 466 0.69 -31.92 3.43
N LYS A 467 0.19 -32.93 2.72
CA LYS A 467 1.02 -34.10 2.37
C LYS A 467 2.10 -33.77 1.35
N GLN A 468 1.89 -32.75 0.53
CA GLN A 468 2.86 -32.27 -0.46
C GLN A 468 3.97 -31.42 0.15
N LEU A 469 3.78 -30.93 1.39
CA LEU A 469 4.80 -30.20 2.13
C LEU A 469 5.88 -31.15 2.67
N ASN A 470 7.13 -30.70 2.70
CA ASN A 470 8.19 -31.41 3.42
C ASN A 470 7.98 -31.31 4.94
N ASP A 471 8.73 -32.09 5.71
CA ASP A 471 8.52 -32.16 7.17
C ASP A 471 8.84 -30.86 7.90
N LEU A 472 9.80 -30.08 7.42
CA LEU A 472 10.10 -28.75 7.95
C LEU A 472 8.94 -27.78 7.68
N GLN A 473 8.44 -27.73 6.46
CA GLN A 473 7.28 -26.89 6.09
C GLN A 473 6.03 -27.25 6.91
N LYS A 474 5.80 -28.55 7.14
CA LYS A 474 4.69 -29.01 8.02
C LYS A 474 4.87 -28.50 9.45
N LEU A 475 6.08 -28.58 9.99
CA LEU A 475 6.38 -28.10 11.34
C LEU A 475 6.18 -26.58 11.45
N MET A 476 6.72 -25.82 10.50
CA MET A 476 6.57 -24.35 10.43
C MET A 476 5.10 -23.95 10.31
N LEU A 477 4.31 -24.61 9.45
CA LEU A 477 2.89 -24.31 9.29
C LEU A 477 2.08 -24.61 10.56
N LYS A 478 2.42 -25.68 11.28
CA LYS A 478 1.77 -25.99 12.57
C LYS A 478 2.06 -24.91 13.61
N GLU A 479 3.31 -24.46 13.69
CA GLU A 479 3.68 -23.39 14.60
C GLU A 479 3.04 -22.06 14.22
N ALA A 480 2.97 -21.75 12.92
CA ALA A 480 2.25 -20.57 12.44
C ALA A 480 0.76 -20.60 12.82
N PHE A 481 0.09 -21.76 12.73
CA PHE A 481 -1.28 -21.91 13.22
C PHE A 481 -1.40 -21.76 14.74
N ASN A 482 -0.39 -22.19 15.52
CA ASN A 482 -0.37 -21.97 16.97
C ASN A 482 -0.28 -20.48 17.30
N GLN A 483 0.54 -19.72 16.58
CA GLN A 483 0.61 -18.26 16.73
C GLN A 483 -0.71 -17.60 16.35
N ALA A 484 -1.34 -17.98 15.23
CA ALA A 484 -2.66 -17.49 14.85
C ALA A 484 -3.74 -17.80 15.92
N LYS A 485 -3.72 -19.00 16.52
CA LYS A 485 -4.60 -19.34 17.65
C LYS A 485 -4.33 -18.48 18.88
N SER A 486 -3.07 -18.19 19.18
CA SER A 486 -2.69 -17.31 20.29
C SER A 486 -3.27 -15.90 20.10
N LEU A 487 -3.24 -15.36 18.86
CA LEU A 487 -3.87 -14.08 18.55
C LEU A 487 -5.40 -14.13 18.77
N GLN A 488 -6.07 -15.19 18.28
CA GLN A 488 -7.51 -15.37 18.51
C GLN A 488 -7.87 -15.55 19.98
N LEU A 489 -7.05 -16.26 20.76
CA LEU A 489 -7.26 -16.41 22.19
C LEU A 489 -7.18 -15.06 22.92
N ARG A 490 -6.24 -14.20 22.54
CA ARG A 490 -6.14 -12.83 23.07
C ARG A 490 -7.38 -12.00 22.72
N LEU A 491 -7.87 -12.06 21.46
CA LEU A 491 -9.13 -11.41 21.10
C LEU A 491 -10.29 -11.89 21.97
N ARG A 492 -10.39 -13.21 22.17
CA ARG A 492 -11.43 -13.80 23.02
C ARG A 492 -11.37 -13.26 24.45
N GLN A 493 -10.18 -13.20 25.03
CA GLN A 493 -9.97 -12.69 26.40
C GLN A 493 -10.25 -11.19 26.50
N GLU A 494 -9.90 -10.41 25.48
CA GLU A 494 -10.03 -8.95 25.50
C GLU A 494 -11.48 -8.49 25.31
N PHE A 495 -12.29 -9.27 24.61
CA PHE A 495 -13.70 -8.96 24.31
C PHE A 495 -14.70 -9.87 25.03
N ASP A 496 -14.25 -10.69 25.99
CA ASP A 496 -15.09 -11.61 26.80
C ASP A 496 -15.98 -12.55 25.92
N LEU A 497 -15.36 -13.18 24.88
CA LEU A 497 -16.00 -14.07 23.89
C LEU A 497 -15.80 -15.56 24.21
#